data_c1580cc9c2ad3de3a8b709c19d32e5a1
#
_entry.id   c1580cc9c2ad3de3a8b709c19d32e5a1
#
_cell.length_a   1.000
_cell.length_b   1.000
_cell.length_c   1.000
_cell.angle_alpha   90.00
_cell.angle_beta   90.00
_cell.angle_gamma   90.00
#
_symmetry.space_group_name_H-M   'P 1'
#
loop_
_entity.id
_entity.type
_entity.pdbx_description
1 polymer ?
#
loop_
_entity_poly.entity_id
_entity_poly.type
_entity_poly.pdbx_seq_one_letter_code
_entity_poly.pdbx_strand_id
1 'polypeptide(L)'
;MPMRKLLDRIAGKYRRTLSHKCARRMVEVNLTTPIISFSFDDAPRSAFSNGGDILKAHGARGTYFVSLGMLESDSPSGIIASQEDLRRAVEEGHELGCHTFDHKDPWKTKPDVFEQSVLKNRQALAKNLPNIVFSTFAYPLSNPNPVNKRLAGSLFNCCRGGGQTFNTGMADFNMLKAFFLDVRGGATIDMVRDLIDRNSVYRGWLIFATHDVVDNPSPYGCTKDFFEEVVVYAASSGSLLLPVGKACEEICVK
;
A
#
# COMPACT_ATOMS: atom_id res chain seq x y z
N MET A 1 -17.79 3.46 30.08
CA MET A 1 -16.63 3.64 29.18
C MET A 1 -15.76 2.39 28.93
N PRO A 2 -15.47 1.48 29.89
CA PRO A 2 -14.62 0.31 29.61
C PRO A 2 -15.25 -0.74 28.68
N MET A 3 -16.55 -1.00 28.80
CA MET A 3 -17.25 -2.05 28.01
C MET A 3 -17.29 -1.75 26.49
N ARG A 4 -17.51 -0.50 26.08
CA ARG A 4 -17.50 -0.09 24.66
C ARG A 4 -16.10 -0.31 24.02
N LYS A 5 -15.03 0.06 24.72
CA LYS A 5 -13.65 -0.16 24.25
C LYS A 5 -13.33 -1.66 24.11
N LEU A 6 -13.84 -2.51 25.01
CA LEU A 6 -13.66 -3.96 24.92
C LEU A 6 -14.39 -4.54 23.71
N LEU A 7 -15.64 -4.14 23.46
CA LEU A 7 -16.43 -4.57 22.29
C LEU A 7 -15.76 -4.13 20.99
N ASP A 8 -15.25 -2.90 20.92
CA ASP A 8 -14.51 -2.40 19.73
C ASP A 8 -13.23 -3.21 19.46
N ARG A 9 -12.51 -3.61 20.53
CA ARG A 9 -11.32 -4.49 20.40
C ARG A 9 -11.68 -5.87 19.90
N ILE A 10 -12.76 -6.47 20.41
CA ILE A 10 -13.25 -7.80 19.98
C ILE A 10 -13.69 -7.73 18.52
N ALA A 11 -14.49 -6.72 18.15
CA ALA A 11 -14.92 -6.50 16.77
C ALA A 11 -13.72 -6.28 15.82
N GLY A 12 -12.73 -5.51 16.23
CA GLY A 12 -11.49 -5.32 15.48
C GLY A 12 -10.69 -6.60 15.28
N LYS A 13 -10.56 -7.44 16.33
CA LYS A 13 -9.91 -8.74 16.24
C LYS A 13 -10.67 -9.68 15.30
N TYR A 14 -11.99 -9.74 15.42
CA TYR A 14 -12.86 -10.53 14.55
C TYR A 14 -12.71 -10.14 13.08
N ARG A 15 -12.78 -8.83 12.76
CA ARG A 15 -12.57 -8.31 11.41
C ARG A 15 -11.23 -8.73 10.84
N ARG A 16 -10.13 -8.49 11.56
CA ARG A 16 -8.78 -8.92 11.13
C ARG A 16 -8.72 -10.41 10.88
N THR A 17 -9.27 -11.23 11.78
CA THR A 17 -9.26 -12.70 11.61
C THR A 17 -9.99 -13.12 10.34
N LEU A 18 -11.18 -12.59 10.06
CA LEU A 18 -11.92 -12.92 8.84
C LEU A 18 -11.23 -12.42 7.58
N SER A 19 -10.71 -11.18 7.60
CA SER A 19 -9.94 -10.64 6.47
C SER A 19 -8.74 -11.52 6.12
N HIS A 20 -8.01 -12.03 7.13
CA HIS A 20 -6.83 -12.87 6.89
C HIS A 20 -7.14 -14.34 6.55
N LYS A 21 -8.25 -14.89 7.05
CA LYS A 21 -8.55 -16.33 6.89
C LYS A 21 -9.49 -16.65 5.74
N CYS A 22 -10.32 -15.69 5.29
CA CYS A 22 -11.32 -15.92 4.24
C CYS A 22 -10.91 -15.34 2.90
N ALA A 23 -11.52 -15.85 1.81
CA ALA A 23 -11.34 -15.36 0.44
C ALA A 23 -9.87 -15.20 0.01
N ARG A 24 -9.03 -16.18 0.36
CA ARG A 24 -7.59 -16.17 0.10
C ARG A 24 -7.29 -16.60 -1.34
N ARG A 25 -6.27 -15.95 -1.92
CA ARG A 25 -5.62 -16.38 -3.17
C ARG A 25 -4.15 -16.63 -2.85
N MET A 26 -3.84 -17.87 -2.53
CA MET A 26 -2.50 -18.26 -2.10
C MET A 26 -1.58 -18.42 -3.29
N VAL A 27 -0.47 -17.68 -3.30
CA VAL A 27 0.60 -17.75 -4.30
C VAL A 27 1.91 -17.98 -3.57
N GLU A 28 2.76 -18.81 -4.12
CA GLU A 28 4.08 -19.07 -3.58
C GLU A 28 5.03 -17.92 -3.90
N VAL A 29 5.60 -17.31 -2.87
CA VAL A 29 6.66 -16.31 -2.98
C VAL A 29 8.01 -17.05 -2.92
N ASN A 30 8.49 -17.45 -4.07
CA ASN A 30 9.76 -18.17 -4.25
C ASN A 30 10.73 -17.28 -5.05
N LEU A 31 11.47 -16.42 -4.35
CA LEU A 31 12.37 -15.44 -4.94
C LEU A 31 13.83 -15.88 -4.84
N THR A 32 14.62 -15.60 -5.89
CA THR A 32 16.09 -15.72 -5.85
C THR A 32 16.71 -14.52 -5.15
N THR A 33 16.17 -13.33 -5.41
CA THR A 33 16.57 -12.06 -4.81
C THR A 33 15.39 -11.48 -4.04
N PRO A 34 15.55 -11.04 -2.78
CA PRO A 34 14.47 -10.43 -2.01
C PRO A 34 13.98 -9.15 -2.69
N ILE A 35 12.70 -8.83 -2.48
CA ILE A 35 12.08 -7.62 -3.04
C ILE A 35 11.62 -6.70 -1.91
N ILE A 36 11.79 -5.40 -2.10
CA ILE A 36 11.22 -4.34 -1.26
C ILE A 36 10.43 -3.40 -2.15
N SER A 37 9.19 -3.11 -1.74
CA SER A 37 8.32 -2.13 -2.39
C SER A 37 7.96 -1.01 -1.42
N PHE A 38 7.94 0.23 -1.91
CA PHE A 38 7.44 1.39 -1.17
C PHE A 38 6.08 1.78 -1.73
N SER A 39 5.10 1.99 -0.84
CA SER A 39 3.76 2.40 -1.23
C SER A 39 3.21 3.52 -0.35
N PHE A 40 2.36 4.36 -0.96
CA PHE A 40 1.74 5.51 -0.30
C PHE A 40 0.23 5.39 -0.43
N ASP A 41 -0.48 5.47 0.72
CA ASP A 41 -1.94 5.44 0.76
C ASP A 41 -2.50 6.86 0.72
N ASP A 42 -3.73 7.02 0.22
CA ASP A 42 -4.41 8.30 -0.04
C ASP A 42 -3.64 9.23 -0.98
N ALA A 43 -2.36 9.04 -1.09
CA ALA A 43 -1.46 9.78 -1.96
C ALA A 43 -1.51 11.32 -1.76
N PRO A 44 -1.23 11.83 -0.53
CA PRO A 44 -1.08 13.27 -0.33
C PRO A 44 0.08 13.84 -1.16
N ARG A 45 0.06 15.13 -1.50
CA ARG A 45 1.09 15.78 -2.32
C ARG A 45 2.52 15.53 -1.83
N SER A 46 2.71 15.50 -0.51
CA SER A 46 4.03 15.26 0.10
C SER A 46 4.57 13.85 -0.16
N ALA A 47 3.70 12.87 -0.42
CA ALA A 47 4.13 11.53 -0.84
C ALA A 47 4.83 11.57 -2.20
N PHE A 48 4.39 12.46 -3.10
CA PHE A 48 5.00 12.65 -4.43
C PHE A 48 6.23 13.55 -4.36
N SER A 49 6.10 14.75 -3.78
CA SER A 49 7.17 15.75 -3.77
C SER A 49 8.36 15.36 -2.88
N ASN A 50 8.11 14.78 -1.71
CA ASN A 50 9.17 14.38 -0.78
C ASN A 50 9.46 12.88 -0.90
N GLY A 51 8.44 12.02 -0.72
CA GLY A 51 8.61 10.56 -0.80
C GLY A 51 9.09 10.10 -2.18
N GLY A 52 8.50 10.63 -3.26
CA GLY A 52 8.90 10.31 -4.63
C GLY A 52 10.30 10.80 -4.96
N ASP A 53 10.65 12.02 -4.57
CA ASP A 53 11.99 12.59 -4.82
C ASP A 53 13.08 11.80 -4.06
N ILE A 54 12.82 11.39 -2.80
CA ILE A 54 13.73 10.52 -2.05
C ILE A 54 13.90 9.16 -2.75
N LEU A 55 12.82 8.50 -3.14
CA LEU A 55 12.90 7.23 -3.87
C LEU A 55 13.72 7.37 -5.16
N LYS A 56 13.46 8.43 -5.93
CA LYS A 56 14.15 8.73 -7.19
C LYS A 56 15.65 8.95 -6.98
N ALA A 57 16.04 9.70 -5.94
CA ALA A 57 17.44 9.96 -5.61
C ALA A 57 18.24 8.67 -5.35
N HIS A 58 17.56 7.63 -4.85
CA HIS A 58 18.15 6.30 -4.58
C HIS A 58 17.81 5.24 -5.65
N GLY A 59 17.39 5.67 -6.86
CA GLY A 59 17.12 4.76 -7.98
C GLY A 59 15.86 3.90 -7.83
N ALA A 60 15.05 4.16 -6.81
CA ALA A 60 13.82 3.42 -6.53
C ALA A 60 12.57 4.08 -7.15
N ARG A 61 11.50 3.32 -7.24
CA ARG A 61 10.16 3.78 -7.62
C ARG A 61 9.14 3.20 -6.66
N GLY A 62 8.08 3.97 -6.38
CA GLY A 62 7.01 3.58 -5.47
C GLY A 62 5.68 3.34 -6.17
N THR A 63 4.70 2.89 -5.40
CA THR A 63 3.31 2.73 -5.81
C THR A 63 2.44 3.69 -5.01
N TYR A 64 1.65 4.51 -5.69
CA TYR A 64 0.69 5.43 -5.07
C TYR A 64 -0.71 4.86 -5.21
N PHE A 65 -1.33 4.48 -4.09
CA PHE A 65 -2.71 4.02 -4.05
C PHE A 65 -3.64 5.22 -3.95
N VAL A 66 -4.35 5.51 -5.06
CA VAL A 66 -5.08 6.76 -5.25
C VAL A 66 -6.59 6.59 -5.26
N SER A 67 -7.28 7.50 -4.61
CA SER A 67 -8.74 7.69 -4.63
C SER A 67 -9.06 8.94 -5.46
N LEU A 68 -9.33 8.77 -6.76
CA LEU A 68 -9.44 9.90 -7.71
C LEU A 68 -10.62 10.85 -7.43
N GLY A 69 -11.58 10.41 -6.63
CA GLY A 69 -12.67 11.30 -6.16
C GLY A 69 -12.25 12.26 -5.05
N MET A 70 -11.03 12.09 -4.52
CA MET A 70 -10.50 12.91 -3.42
C MET A 70 -9.39 13.86 -3.87
N LEU A 71 -9.06 13.90 -5.17
CA LEU A 71 -8.00 14.78 -5.68
C LEU A 71 -8.21 16.23 -5.20
N GLU A 72 -7.11 16.87 -4.80
CA GLU A 72 -7.03 18.26 -4.33
C GLU A 72 -7.86 18.58 -3.08
N SER A 73 -8.47 17.56 -2.44
CA SER A 73 -9.19 17.75 -1.18
C SER A 73 -8.26 17.72 0.02
N ASP A 74 -8.71 18.33 1.12
CA ASP A 74 -8.06 18.21 2.41
C ASP A 74 -8.26 16.81 3.00
N SER A 75 -7.23 16.27 3.62
CA SER A 75 -7.26 15.01 4.37
C SER A 75 -6.47 15.12 5.67
N PRO A 76 -6.60 14.14 6.58
CA PRO A 76 -5.75 14.06 7.77
C PRO A 76 -4.24 14.01 7.48
N SER A 77 -3.86 13.55 6.28
CA SER A 77 -2.48 13.43 5.82
C SER A 77 -2.02 14.61 4.93
N GLY A 78 -2.80 15.69 4.91
CA GLY A 78 -2.57 16.87 4.09
C GLY A 78 -3.40 16.90 2.81
N ILE A 79 -3.09 17.82 1.90
CA ILE A 79 -3.81 17.98 0.63
C ILE A 79 -3.48 16.79 -0.27
N ILE A 80 -4.52 16.14 -0.77
CA ILE A 80 -4.39 15.03 -1.74
C ILE A 80 -3.83 15.56 -3.07
N ALA A 81 -3.09 14.72 -3.77
CA ALA A 81 -2.46 15.03 -5.03
C ALA A 81 -3.41 15.62 -6.07
N SER A 82 -2.87 16.40 -7.00
CA SER A 82 -3.53 16.88 -8.20
C SER A 82 -3.36 15.88 -9.35
N GLN A 83 -4.08 16.11 -10.45
CA GLN A 83 -3.88 15.34 -11.69
C GLN A 83 -2.46 15.50 -12.26
N GLU A 84 -1.85 16.66 -12.05
CA GLU A 84 -0.47 16.92 -12.49
C GLU A 84 0.54 16.11 -11.69
N ASP A 85 0.35 15.98 -10.37
CA ASP A 85 1.18 15.13 -9.52
C ASP A 85 1.12 13.66 -9.99
N LEU A 86 -0.08 13.16 -10.37
CA LEU A 86 -0.24 11.81 -10.90
C LEU A 86 0.47 11.63 -12.25
N ARG A 87 0.38 12.61 -13.15
CA ARG A 87 1.04 12.56 -14.47
C ARG A 87 2.55 12.51 -14.29
N ARG A 88 3.09 13.42 -13.48
CA ARG A 88 4.52 13.45 -13.14
C ARG A 88 5.01 12.12 -12.56
N ALA A 89 4.27 11.53 -11.62
CA ALA A 89 4.64 10.26 -11.03
C ALA A 89 4.76 9.13 -12.08
N VAL A 90 3.82 9.07 -13.02
CA VAL A 90 3.85 8.08 -14.11
C VAL A 90 5.05 8.33 -15.04
N GLU A 91 5.30 9.58 -15.43
CA GLU A 91 6.44 9.98 -16.26
C GLU A 91 7.79 9.65 -15.61
N GLU A 92 7.86 9.73 -14.28
CA GLU A 92 9.03 9.36 -13.48
C GLU A 92 9.13 7.85 -13.22
N GLY A 93 8.19 7.04 -13.74
CA GLY A 93 8.20 5.58 -13.67
C GLY A 93 7.63 4.99 -12.38
N HIS A 94 6.92 5.78 -11.58
CA HIS A 94 6.15 5.30 -10.44
C HIS A 94 4.86 4.60 -10.90
N GLU A 95 4.31 3.75 -10.03
CA GLU A 95 3.05 3.06 -10.27
C GLU A 95 1.89 3.80 -9.59
N LEU A 96 0.73 3.83 -10.27
CA LEU A 96 -0.54 4.18 -9.67
C LEU A 96 -1.34 2.90 -9.38
N GLY A 97 -1.76 2.71 -8.14
CA GLY A 97 -2.64 1.64 -7.68
C GLY A 97 -4.02 2.17 -7.27
N CYS A 98 -5.02 1.31 -7.25
CA CYS A 98 -6.39 1.70 -6.90
C CYS A 98 -6.60 1.70 -5.37
N HIS A 99 -7.29 2.75 -4.87
CA HIS A 99 -7.70 2.87 -3.46
C HIS A 99 -9.22 3.14 -3.31
N THR A 100 -10.05 2.59 -4.22
CA THR A 100 -11.44 2.98 -4.49
C THR A 100 -11.55 4.44 -4.99
N PHE A 101 -12.73 4.89 -5.40
CA PHE A 101 -12.90 6.26 -5.91
C PHE A 101 -12.96 7.31 -4.78
N ASP A 102 -13.60 6.95 -3.68
CA ASP A 102 -13.98 7.83 -2.58
C ASP A 102 -13.64 7.23 -1.20
N HIS A 103 -12.51 6.47 -1.15
CA HIS A 103 -11.96 5.87 0.07
C HIS A 103 -12.99 5.06 0.89
N LYS A 104 -13.80 4.22 0.20
CA LYS A 104 -14.84 3.39 0.84
C LYS A 104 -14.27 2.40 1.83
N ASP A 105 -14.85 2.35 3.04
CA ASP A 105 -14.54 1.32 4.04
C ASP A 105 -14.93 -0.08 3.51
N PRO A 106 -13.97 -0.97 3.17
CA PRO A 106 -14.27 -2.25 2.53
C PRO A 106 -14.88 -3.26 3.48
N TRP A 107 -14.93 -2.97 4.78
CA TRP A 107 -15.65 -3.79 5.75
C TRP A 107 -17.14 -3.46 5.79
N LYS A 108 -17.50 -2.19 5.79
CA LYS A 108 -18.87 -1.71 6.00
C LYS A 108 -19.66 -1.52 4.71
N THR A 109 -18.96 -1.34 3.58
CA THR A 109 -19.59 -1.04 2.30
C THR A 109 -20.20 -2.30 1.69
N LYS A 110 -21.41 -2.19 1.16
CA LYS A 110 -22.06 -3.27 0.42
C LYS A 110 -21.26 -3.61 -0.84
N PRO A 111 -21.24 -4.89 -1.29
CA PRO A 111 -20.39 -5.33 -2.40
C PRO A 111 -20.63 -4.57 -3.71
N ASP A 112 -21.87 -4.32 -4.07
CA ASP A 112 -22.25 -3.57 -5.26
C ASP A 112 -21.76 -2.13 -5.25
N VAL A 113 -21.88 -1.44 -4.09
CA VAL A 113 -21.38 -0.07 -3.90
C VAL A 113 -19.84 -0.04 -3.90
N PHE A 114 -19.21 -1.05 -3.31
CA PHE A 114 -17.75 -1.17 -3.32
C PHE A 114 -17.21 -1.38 -4.74
N GLU A 115 -17.83 -2.29 -5.51
CA GLU A 115 -17.48 -2.54 -6.91
C GLU A 115 -17.64 -1.28 -7.77
N GLN A 116 -18.77 -0.59 -7.65
CA GLN A 116 -19.00 0.67 -8.36
C GLN A 116 -17.96 1.74 -8.02
N SER A 117 -17.52 1.84 -6.76
CA SER A 117 -16.46 2.76 -6.38
C SER A 117 -15.11 2.39 -7.03
N VAL A 118 -14.79 1.10 -7.13
CA VAL A 118 -13.59 0.62 -7.84
C VAL A 118 -13.68 0.93 -9.34
N LEU A 119 -14.81 0.61 -9.98
CA LEU A 119 -15.02 0.85 -11.41
C LEU A 119 -14.99 2.34 -11.76
N LYS A 120 -15.59 3.19 -10.91
CA LYS A 120 -15.55 4.64 -11.07
C LYS A 120 -14.12 5.18 -10.97
N ASN A 121 -13.29 4.62 -10.08
CA ASN A 121 -11.88 5.00 -9.98
C ASN A 121 -11.11 4.64 -11.25
N ARG A 122 -11.34 3.46 -11.82
CA ARG A 122 -10.76 3.04 -13.10
C ARG A 122 -11.19 3.94 -14.27
N GLN A 123 -12.48 4.29 -14.33
CA GLN A 123 -13.00 5.20 -15.36
C GLN A 123 -12.38 6.60 -15.25
N ALA A 124 -12.24 7.11 -14.04
CA ALA A 124 -11.60 8.41 -13.81
C ALA A 124 -10.11 8.37 -14.20
N LEU A 125 -9.39 7.27 -13.92
CA LEU A 125 -8.01 7.11 -14.38
C LEU A 125 -7.93 7.12 -15.92
N ALA A 126 -8.73 6.29 -16.58
CA ALA A 126 -8.72 6.17 -18.05
C ALA A 126 -9.04 7.50 -18.75
N LYS A 127 -9.87 8.35 -18.15
CA LYS A 127 -10.16 9.69 -18.66
C LYS A 127 -8.96 10.64 -18.60
N ASN A 128 -8.16 10.52 -17.55
CA ASN A 128 -7.05 11.45 -17.27
C ASN A 128 -5.70 10.93 -17.80
N LEU A 129 -5.50 9.61 -17.75
CA LEU A 129 -4.28 8.90 -18.14
C LEU A 129 -4.66 7.62 -18.91
N PRO A 130 -5.06 7.74 -20.18
CA PRO A 130 -5.71 6.65 -20.96
C PRO A 130 -4.81 5.41 -21.17
N ASN A 131 -3.49 5.57 -21.08
CA ASN A 131 -2.53 4.47 -21.26
C ASN A 131 -2.15 3.78 -19.94
N ILE A 132 -2.72 4.23 -18.83
CA ILE A 132 -2.41 3.69 -17.49
C ILE A 132 -3.61 2.91 -16.97
N VAL A 133 -3.34 1.76 -16.37
CA VAL A 133 -4.36 0.91 -15.74
C VAL A 133 -3.95 0.59 -14.30
N PHE A 134 -4.91 0.53 -13.41
CA PHE A 134 -4.67 0.01 -12.07
C PHE A 134 -4.53 -1.52 -12.12
N SER A 135 -3.33 -2.02 -11.94
CA SER A 135 -3.05 -3.47 -11.81
C SER A 135 -3.10 -3.94 -10.35
N THR A 136 -2.90 -3.03 -9.41
CA THR A 136 -2.80 -3.29 -7.97
C THR A 136 -3.86 -2.53 -7.18
N PHE A 137 -4.15 -3.02 -5.98
CA PHE A 137 -5.15 -2.46 -5.08
C PHE A 137 -4.65 -2.41 -3.64
N ALA A 138 -4.93 -1.32 -2.91
CA ALA A 138 -4.82 -1.29 -1.46
C ALA A 138 -6.20 -1.08 -0.83
N TYR A 139 -6.47 -1.81 0.24
CA TYR A 139 -7.74 -1.65 0.96
C TYR A 139 -7.71 -0.40 1.84
N PRO A 140 -8.62 0.59 1.64
CA PRO A 140 -8.86 1.60 2.65
C PRO A 140 -9.04 0.94 4.03
N LEU A 141 -8.42 1.52 5.08
CA LEU A 141 -8.47 0.96 6.44
C LEU A 141 -7.97 -0.49 6.59
N SER A 142 -7.32 -1.05 5.58
CA SER A 142 -6.57 -2.32 5.57
C SER A 142 -7.35 -3.63 5.78
N ASN A 143 -8.62 -3.62 6.21
CA ASN A 143 -9.34 -4.84 6.59
C ASN A 143 -10.69 -4.98 5.84
N PRO A 144 -10.72 -5.66 4.68
CA PRO A 144 -11.95 -5.92 3.93
C PRO A 144 -12.81 -7.00 4.60
N ASN A 145 -14.12 -6.97 4.36
CA ASN A 145 -14.95 -8.14 4.57
C ASN A 145 -14.65 -9.22 3.50
N PRO A 146 -14.98 -10.50 3.74
CA PRO A 146 -14.63 -11.57 2.81
C PRO A 146 -15.20 -11.44 1.40
N VAL A 147 -16.36 -10.80 1.23
CA VAL A 147 -17.00 -10.62 -0.08
C VAL A 147 -16.24 -9.55 -0.88
N ASN A 148 -16.01 -8.38 -0.29
CA ASN A 148 -15.24 -7.31 -0.92
C ASN A 148 -13.77 -7.71 -1.16
N LYS A 149 -13.19 -8.56 -0.29
CA LYS A 149 -11.87 -9.14 -0.52
C LYS A 149 -11.83 -10.03 -1.77
N ARG A 150 -12.83 -10.91 -1.93
CA ARG A 150 -12.94 -11.76 -3.14
C ARG A 150 -13.12 -10.91 -4.39
N LEU A 151 -13.97 -9.90 -4.31
CA LEU A 151 -14.23 -8.99 -5.42
C LEU A 151 -12.96 -8.23 -5.84
N ALA A 152 -12.25 -7.60 -4.91
CA ALA A 152 -10.99 -6.94 -5.23
C ALA A 152 -9.98 -7.94 -5.83
N GLY A 153 -9.87 -9.14 -5.27
CA GLY A 153 -8.99 -10.19 -5.77
C GLY A 153 -9.32 -10.69 -7.18
N SER A 154 -10.57 -10.56 -7.66
CA SER A 154 -10.94 -10.88 -9.04
C SER A 154 -10.66 -9.73 -10.02
N LEU A 155 -10.46 -8.51 -9.52
CA LEU A 155 -10.28 -7.32 -10.34
C LEU A 155 -8.80 -6.90 -10.46
N PHE A 156 -7.92 -7.34 -9.56
CA PHE A 156 -6.53 -6.88 -9.48
C PHE A 156 -5.54 -8.05 -9.39
N ASN A 157 -4.33 -7.82 -9.91
CA ASN A 157 -3.24 -8.80 -9.85
C ASN A 157 -2.83 -9.11 -8.41
N CYS A 158 -2.80 -8.11 -7.56
CA CYS A 158 -2.64 -8.28 -6.12
C CYS A 158 -3.32 -7.15 -5.33
N CYS A 159 -3.67 -7.45 -4.08
CA CYS A 159 -4.30 -6.51 -3.17
C CYS A 159 -3.48 -6.45 -1.87
N ARG A 160 -3.22 -5.24 -1.36
CA ARG A 160 -2.47 -5.01 -0.14
C ARG A 160 -3.40 -4.62 1.01
N GLY A 161 -3.18 -5.25 2.15
CA GLY A 161 -3.73 -4.85 3.44
C GLY A 161 -2.64 -4.38 4.40
N GLY A 162 -2.82 -4.65 5.67
CA GLY A 162 -1.81 -4.49 6.73
C GLY A 162 -1.19 -5.82 7.14
N GLY A 163 -0.45 -5.84 8.27
CA GLY A 163 0.12 -7.09 8.82
C GLY A 163 1.43 -6.91 9.55
N GLN A 164 2.10 -5.77 9.39
CA GLN A 164 3.34 -5.38 10.07
C GLN A 164 4.49 -6.40 9.90
N THR A 165 4.59 -6.99 8.69
CA THR A 165 5.63 -7.96 8.33
C THR A 165 5.73 -8.13 6.81
N PHE A 166 6.66 -8.96 6.34
CA PHE A 166 6.86 -9.29 4.91
C PHE A 166 6.08 -10.54 4.48
N ASN A 167 6.08 -10.79 3.17
CA ASN A 167 5.44 -11.93 2.51
C ASN A 167 6.51 -12.93 2.09
N THR A 168 6.38 -14.20 2.47
CA THR A 168 7.29 -15.29 2.13
C THR A 168 6.55 -16.63 2.13
N GLY A 169 7.04 -17.62 1.41
CA GLY A 169 6.35 -18.90 1.24
C GLY A 169 4.98 -18.69 0.61
N MET A 170 3.93 -19.23 1.20
CA MET A 170 2.56 -19.06 0.71
C MET A 170 1.96 -17.71 1.16
N ALA A 171 1.89 -16.73 0.28
CA ALA A 171 1.30 -15.41 0.52
C ALA A 171 -0.11 -15.30 -0.07
N ASP A 172 -0.95 -14.50 0.59
CA ASP A 172 -2.33 -14.24 0.13
C ASP A 172 -2.37 -13.00 -0.78
N PHE A 173 -2.41 -13.19 -2.09
CA PHE A 173 -2.43 -12.09 -3.07
C PHE A 173 -3.75 -11.30 -3.08
N ASN A 174 -4.78 -11.79 -2.40
CA ASN A 174 -5.94 -10.98 -2.10
C ASN A 174 -5.76 -10.11 -0.85
N MET A 175 -4.65 -10.27 -0.10
CA MET A 175 -4.35 -9.47 1.09
C MET A 175 -2.88 -9.60 1.47
N LEU A 176 -1.99 -9.06 0.64
CA LEU A 176 -0.56 -8.96 0.94
C LEU A 176 -0.34 -8.15 2.21
N LYS A 177 0.64 -8.58 2.99
CA LYS A 177 1.07 -7.89 4.20
C LYS A 177 1.94 -6.70 3.86
N ALA A 178 1.81 -5.63 4.63
CA ALA A 178 2.68 -4.47 4.58
C ALA A 178 3.09 -4.03 5.98
N PHE A 179 4.26 -3.41 6.08
CA PHE A 179 4.72 -2.73 7.29
C PHE A 179 4.51 -1.23 7.13
N PHE A 180 3.79 -0.63 8.07
CA PHE A 180 3.50 0.80 8.03
C PHE A 180 4.62 1.60 8.70
N LEU A 181 5.21 2.54 7.94
CA LEU A 181 6.18 3.53 8.40
C LEU A 181 5.42 4.75 8.94
N ASP A 182 4.61 4.56 9.96
CA ASP A 182 3.77 5.62 10.51
C ASP A 182 4.07 5.93 11.98
N VAL A 183 3.87 7.19 12.37
CA VAL A 183 4.06 7.66 13.74
C VAL A 183 3.14 6.90 14.71
N ARG A 184 1.92 6.62 14.30
CA ARG A 184 0.93 5.90 15.12
C ARG A 184 1.36 4.48 15.46
N GLY A 185 2.02 3.78 14.54
CA GLY A 185 2.54 2.43 14.73
C GLY A 185 3.83 2.40 15.55
N GLY A 186 4.46 3.56 15.75
CA GLY A 186 5.72 3.66 16.50
C GLY A 186 6.88 2.97 15.79
N ALA A 187 6.91 2.99 14.46
CA ALA A 187 8.01 2.42 13.67
C ALA A 187 9.33 3.11 14.03
N THR A 188 10.34 2.32 14.36
CA THR A 188 11.71 2.81 14.60
C THR A 188 12.64 2.27 13.52
N ILE A 189 13.76 2.94 13.32
CA ILE A 189 14.75 2.52 12.33
C ILE A 189 15.31 1.12 12.62
N ASP A 190 15.51 0.77 13.88
CA ASP A 190 16.01 -0.54 14.28
C ASP A 190 14.99 -1.66 13.94
N MET A 191 13.70 -1.42 14.16
CA MET A 191 12.64 -2.34 13.74
C MET A 191 12.62 -2.53 12.22
N VAL A 192 12.83 -1.45 11.47
CA VAL A 192 12.85 -1.48 10.00
C VAL A 192 14.07 -2.23 9.49
N ARG A 193 15.25 -1.98 10.05
CA ARG A 193 16.49 -2.70 9.69
C ARG A 193 16.37 -4.20 9.96
N ASP A 194 15.92 -4.60 11.16
CA ASP A 194 15.65 -6.02 11.47
C ASP A 194 14.69 -6.65 10.47
N LEU A 195 13.64 -5.93 10.08
CA LEU A 195 12.65 -6.44 9.13
C LEU A 195 13.24 -6.60 7.71
N ILE A 196 14.07 -5.66 7.25
CA ILE A 196 14.77 -5.74 5.95
C ILE A 196 15.75 -6.92 5.96
N ASP A 197 16.53 -7.08 7.02
CA ASP A 197 17.51 -8.16 7.14
C ASP A 197 16.82 -9.53 7.15
N ARG A 198 15.73 -9.66 7.89
CA ARG A 198 14.92 -10.89 7.89
C ARG A 198 14.28 -11.14 6.52
N ASN A 199 13.75 -10.11 5.86
CA ASN A 199 13.22 -10.24 4.50
C ASN A 199 14.31 -10.77 3.55
N SER A 200 15.54 -10.30 3.69
CA SER A 200 16.68 -10.77 2.89
C SER A 200 17.01 -12.24 3.17
N VAL A 201 17.07 -12.65 4.44
CA VAL A 201 17.32 -14.06 4.84
C VAL A 201 16.26 -15.01 4.28
N TYR A 202 14.99 -14.61 4.35
CA TYR A 202 13.86 -15.43 3.88
C TYR A 202 13.55 -15.24 2.38
N ARG A 203 14.30 -14.42 1.67
CA ARG A 203 14.06 -14.07 0.25
C ARG A 203 12.60 -13.72 0.01
N GLY A 204 12.07 -12.86 0.87
CA GLY A 204 10.68 -12.46 0.89
C GLY A 204 10.40 -11.21 0.04
N TRP A 205 9.15 -10.80 0.07
CA TRP A 205 8.67 -9.54 -0.47
C TRP A 205 8.15 -8.65 0.67
N LEU A 206 8.91 -7.62 1.01
CA LEU A 206 8.55 -6.61 2.00
C LEU A 206 7.90 -5.41 1.30
N ILE A 207 6.71 -5.04 1.75
CA ILE A 207 6.01 -3.85 1.28
C ILE A 207 5.98 -2.85 2.44
N PHE A 208 6.62 -1.72 2.28
CA PHE A 208 6.44 -0.57 3.15
C PHE A 208 5.24 0.26 2.71
N ALA A 209 4.49 0.77 3.67
CA ALA A 209 3.34 1.65 3.45
C ALA A 209 3.43 2.88 4.36
N THR A 210 3.10 4.04 3.84
CA THR A 210 2.97 5.30 4.59
C THR A 210 1.94 6.19 3.89
N HIS A 211 1.70 7.39 4.42
CA HIS A 211 0.88 8.41 3.76
C HIS A 211 1.75 9.63 3.44
N ASP A 212 1.76 10.62 4.32
CA ASP A 212 2.55 11.84 4.16
C ASP A 212 4.02 11.66 4.59
N VAL A 213 4.92 12.32 3.87
CA VAL A 213 6.35 12.37 4.16
C VAL A 213 6.73 13.83 4.34
N VAL A 214 6.74 14.31 5.59
CA VAL A 214 6.97 15.73 5.95
C VAL A 214 7.67 15.82 7.30
N ASP A 215 8.23 16.98 7.65
CA ASP A 215 8.96 17.15 8.92
C ASP A 215 8.06 17.00 10.15
N ASN A 216 6.79 17.40 10.05
CA ASN A 216 5.77 17.22 11.09
C ASN A 216 4.63 16.36 10.54
N PRO A 217 4.79 15.03 10.49
CA PRO A 217 3.85 14.13 9.85
C PRO A 217 2.55 13.98 10.63
N SER A 218 1.49 13.62 9.90
CA SER A 218 0.26 13.12 10.50
C SER A 218 0.53 11.81 11.28
N PRO A 219 -0.42 11.33 12.08
CA PRO A 219 -0.29 10.02 12.71
C PRO A 219 -0.09 8.85 11.72
N TYR A 220 -0.39 9.06 10.44
CA TYR A 220 -0.32 8.06 9.37
C TYR A 220 0.92 8.15 8.50
N GLY A 221 1.68 9.25 8.63
CA GLY A 221 2.91 9.53 7.88
C GLY A 221 4.19 9.31 8.67
N CYS A 222 5.29 9.73 8.08
CA CYS A 222 6.62 9.70 8.69
C CYS A 222 7.44 10.95 8.31
N THR A 223 8.53 11.19 9.06
CA THR A 223 9.44 12.30 8.73
C THR A 223 10.25 12.00 7.47
N LYS A 224 10.71 13.06 6.80
CA LYS A 224 11.57 12.93 5.60
C LYS A 224 12.86 12.18 5.94
N ASP A 225 13.52 12.57 7.02
CA ASP A 225 14.78 11.96 7.44
C ASP A 225 14.62 10.47 7.74
N PHE A 226 13.54 10.08 8.46
CA PHE A 226 13.26 8.69 8.74
C PHE A 226 12.97 7.91 7.45
N PHE A 227 12.17 8.47 6.53
CA PHE A 227 11.86 7.80 5.27
C PHE A 227 13.11 7.63 4.41
N GLU A 228 13.96 8.65 4.32
CA GLU A 228 15.22 8.58 3.57
C GLU A 228 16.17 7.53 4.18
N GLU A 229 16.32 7.49 5.50
CA GLU A 229 17.13 6.47 6.17
C GLU A 229 16.64 5.05 5.87
N VAL A 230 15.33 4.82 5.84
CA VAL A 230 14.72 3.55 5.43
C VAL A 230 15.06 3.21 3.98
N VAL A 231 14.93 4.17 3.06
CA VAL A 231 15.22 3.98 1.63
C VAL A 231 16.69 3.66 1.40
N VAL A 232 17.60 4.40 2.05
CA VAL A 232 19.05 4.17 1.98
C VAL A 232 19.40 2.75 2.45
N TYR A 233 18.85 2.34 3.60
CA TYR A 233 19.11 1.00 4.13
C TYR A 233 18.54 -0.09 3.20
N ALA A 234 17.34 0.10 2.68
CA ALA A 234 16.75 -0.81 1.72
C ALA A 234 17.58 -0.93 0.44
N ALA A 235 18.07 0.20 -0.10
CA ALA A 235 18.92 0.21 -1.30
C ALA A 235 20.25 -0.51 -1.10
N SER A 236 20.81 -0.47 0.12
CA SER A 236 22.07 -1.16 0.47
C SER A 236 21.90 -2.67 0.78
N SER A 237 20.67 -3.15 0.96
CA SER A 237 20.37 -4.53 1.40
C SER A 237 20.57 -5.62 0.34
N GLY A 238 20.83 -5.25 -0.92
CA GLY A 238 20.87 -6.19 -2.05
C GLY A 238 19.49 -6.63 -2.54
N SER A 239 18.40 -6.07 -1.99
CA SER A 239 17.05 -6.33 -2.46
C SER A 239 16.74 -5.58 -3.76
N LEU A 240 15.87 -6.13 -4.60
CA LEU A 240 15.29 -5.40 -5.73
C LEU A 240 14.25 -4.39 -5.19
N LEU A 241 14.44 -3.11 -5.52
CA LEU A 241 13.47 -2.07 -5.18
C LEU A 241 12.48 -1.90 -6.33
N LEU A 242 11.27 -2.45 -6.20
CA LEU A 242 10.27 -2.49 -7.27
C LEU A 242 8.93 -1.92 -6.80
N PRO A 243 8.17 -1.21 -7.67
CA PRO A 243 6.75 -0.96 -7.44
C PRO A 243 5.98 -2.25 -7.19
N VAL A 244 4.86 -2.16 -6.48
CA VAL A 244 4.06 -3.34 -6.07
C VAL A 244 3.63 -4.20 -7.25
N GLY A 245 3.20 -3.58 -8.36
CA GLY A 245 2.80 -4.30 -9.56
C GLY A 245 3.94 -5.03 -10.23
N LYS A 246 5.11 -4.40 -10.31
CA LYS A 246 6.31 -5.03 -10.85
C LYS A 246 6.80 -6.19 -9.99
N ALA A 247 6.77 -6.04 -8.66
CA ALA A 247 7.07 -7.13 -7.74
C ALA A 247 6.07 -8.30 -7.89
N CYS A 248 4.78 -7.99 -8.10
CA CYS A 248 3.75 -8.99 -8.36
C CYS A 248 4.02 -9.76 -9.67
N GLU A 249 4.42 -9.07 -10.74
CA GLU A 249 4.80 -9.66 -12.03
C GLU A 249 5.99 -10.63 -11.86
N GLU A 250 7.07 -10.21 -11.17
CA GLU A 250 8.25 -11.05 -10.90
C GLU A 250 7.93 -12.37 -10.19
N ILE A 251 6.90 -12.37 -9.34
CA ILE A 251 6.47 -13.56 -8.60
C ILE A 251 5.55 -14.44 -9.46
N CYS A 252 4.68 -13.86 -10.29
CA CYS A 252 3.66 -14.59 -11.06
C CYS A 252 4.16 -15.15 -12.39
N VAL A 253 5.29 -14.68 -12.93
CA VAL A 253 5.86 -15.13 -14.22
C VAL A 253 6.66 -16.44 -14.09
N LYS A 254 6.90 -16.91 -12.88
CA LYS A 254 7.55 -18.20 -12.60
C LYS A 254 6.52 -19.30 -12.39
#